data_f89c3c26834acfcd0da7dc40092753c0
#
_entry.id   f89c3c26834acfcd0da7dc40092753c0
#
_cell.length_a   1.000
_cell.length_b   1.000
_cell.length_c   1.000
_cell.angle_alpha   90.00
_cell.angle_beta   90.00
_cell.angle_gamma   90.00
#
_symmetry.space_group_name_H-M   'P 1'
#
loop_
_entity.id
_entity.type
_entity.pdbx_description
1 polymer ?
#
loop_
_entity_poly.entity_id
_entity_poly.type
_entity_poly.pdbx_seq_one_letter_code
_entity_poly.pdbx_strand_id
1 'polypeptide(L)'
;ISRGITPKYNDESGKSVVINQKCIRDNKLNLELARRQDKEIPDLKLVQKGDVLINSTGAGTLGRVTQVHEDLPDTTVDTHVTIARPLQEISSAWFGAAISHIESYIETLGEGATNQLELKREVIGRIDLVCPAIDIQNQFQTIVEPMQQQILNLMKQNTHLLKLKETLLPRLMSGELDVSKLSSIE
;
A
#
# COMPACT_ATOMS: atom_id res chain seq x y z
N ILE A 1 -5.07 10.68 11.91
CA ILE A 1 -5.14 10.91 10.45
C ILE A 1 -4.20 12.04 10.08
N SER A 2 -3.30 11.81 9.11
CA SER A 2 -2.34 12.80 8.65
C SER A 2 -2.13 12.75 7.13
N ARG A 3 -1.98 13.90 6.49
CA ARG A 3 -1.56 14.01 5.10
C ARG A 3 -0.05 13.79 5.00
N GLY A 4 0.43 13.26 3.88
CA GLY A 4 1.85 13.09 3.64
C GLY A 4 2.66 14.40 3.55
N ILE A 5 3.86 14.30 3.03
CA ILE A 5 4.79 15.43 2.86
C ILE A 5 4.82 15.92 1.41
N THR A 6 5.29 17.15 1.19
CA THR A 6 5.74 17.58 -0.13
C THR A 6 7.18 17.11 -0.30
N PRO A 7 7.44 16.08 -1.12
CA PRO A 7 8.77 15.49 -1.24
C PRO A 7 9.73 16.36 -2.04
N LYS A 8 11.02 16.15 -1.81
CA LYS A 8 12.10 16.60 -2.69
C LYS A 8 12.64 15.36 -3.41
N TYR A 9 12.05 15.05 -4.55
CA TYR A 9 12.36 13.82 -5.28
C TYR A 9 13.80 13.73 -5.73
N ASN A 10 14.41 12.58 -5.54
CA ASN A 10 15.73 12.19 -5.99
C ASN A 10 15.74 10.67 -6.21
N ASP A 11 15.32 10.23 -7.38
CA ASP A 11 15.09 8.81 -7.66
C ASP A 11 16.40 8.00 -7.76
N GLU A 12 17.54 8.66 -8.02
CA GLU A 12 18.83 7.99 -8.18
C GLU A 12 19.50 7.66 -6.83
N SER A 13 19.47 8.60 -5.87
CA SER A 13 20.23 8.48 -4.62
C SER A 13 19.45 8.90 -3.36
N GLY A 14 18.16 9.15 -3.47
CA GLY A 14 17.33 9.58 -2.36
C GLY A 14 17.36 8.58 -1.20
N LYS A 15 17.39 9.10 0.02
CA LYS A 15 17.57 8.32 1.26
C LYS A 15 16.29 7.62 1.72
N SER A 16 15.14 8.15 1.37
CA SER A 16 13.84 7.66 1.83
C SER A 16 12.88 7.40 0.68
N VAL A 17 11.87 6.57 0.96
CA VAL A 17 10.86 6.14 -0.01
C VAL A 17 9.59 6.96 0.17
N VAL A 18 8.96 7.36 -0.93
CA VAL A 18 7.70 8.10 -0.95
C VAL A 18 6.66 7.31 -1.72
N ILE A 19 5.65 6.86 -1.01
CA ILE A 19 4.46 6.26 -1.60
C ILE A 19 3.59 7.37 -2.16
N ASN A 20 3.22 7.25 -3.42
CA ASN A 20 2.30 8.14 -4.11
C ASN A 20 1.01 7.40 -4.49
N GLN A 21 0.01 8.12 -5.00
CA GLN A 21 -1.29 7.56 -5.36
C GLN A 21 -1.25 6.39 -6.35
N LYS A 22 -0.20 6.28 -7.19
CA LYS A 22 -0.07 5.18 -8.17
C LYS A 22 0.30 3.86 -7.51
N CYS A 23 0.91 3.93 -6.32
CA CYS A 23 1.29 2.76 -5.54
C CYS A 23 0.09 2.00 -4.95
N ILE A 24 -1.09 2.65 -4.87
CA ILE A 24 -2.28 2.12 -4.20
C ILE A 24 -3.32 1.72 -5.25
N ARG A 25 -3.56 0.41 -5.37
CA ARG A 25 -4.53 -0.13 -6.31
C ARG A 25 -5.03 -1.50 -5.88
N ASP A 26 -6.33 -1.73 -5.99
CA ASP A 26 -6.98 -3.02 -5.73
C ASP A 26 -6.63 -3.57 -4.33
N ASN A 27 -6.69 -2.72 -3.30
CA ASN A 27 -6.26 -2.99 -1.92
C ASN A 27 -4.81 -3.51 -1.79
N LYS A 28 -3.95 -3.18 -2.75
CA LYS A 28 -2.54 -3.60 -2.78
C LYS A 28 -1.61 -2.38 -2.80
N LEU A 29 -0.48 -2.53 -2.12
CA LEU A 29 0.61 -1.57 -2.14
C LEU A 29 1.72 -2.07 -3.08
N ASN A 30 1.93 -1.34 -4.17
CA ASN A 30 3.03 -1.60 -5.10
C ASN A 30 4.17 -0.59 -4.89
N LEU A 31 5.21 -1.00 -4.20
CA LEU A 31 6.38 -0.16 -3.91
C LEU A 31 7.31 0.04 -5.11
N GLU A 32 7.17 -0.72 -6.20
CA GLU A 32 7.95 -0.50 -7.43
C GLU A 32 7.57 0.83 -8.11
N LEU A 33 6.37 1.36 -7.81
CA LEU A 33 5.90 2.66 -8.27
C LEU A 33 6.21 3.80 -7.30
N ALA A 34 6.79 3.50 -6.14
CA ALA A 34 7.23 4.49 -5.18
C ALA A 34 8.47 5.23 -5.71
N ARG A 35 8.68 6.45 -5.20
CA ARG A 35 9.81 7.27 -5.60
C ARG A 35 10.73 7.52 -4.42
N ARG A 36 11.97 7.91 -4.70
CA ARG A 36 12.94 8.28 -3.68
C ARG A 36 13.03 9.79 -3.50
N GLN A 37 13.45 10.23 -2.31
CA GLN A 37 13.55 11.64 -1.98
C GLN A 37 14.61 11.91 -0.88
N ASP A 38 15.02 13.20 -0.71
CA ASP A 38 16.08 13.61 0.22
C ASP A 38 15.60 14.42 1.43
N LYS A 39 14.33 14.85 1.43
CA LYS A 39 13.81 15.67 2.53
C LYS A 39 13.69 14.82 3.80
N GLU A 40 14.06 15.40 4.93
CA GLU A 40 13.85 14.78 6.25
C GLU A 40 12.35 14.52 6.50
N ILE A 41 12.05 13.35 7.02
CA ILE A 41 10.67 12.93 7.30
C ILE A 41 10.44 13.09 8.81
N PRO A 42 9.47 13.91 9.23
CA PRO A 42 9.04 13.93 10.61
C PRO A 42 8.51 12.56 11.05
N ASP A 43 8.82 12.11 12.26
CA ASP A 43 8.44 10.77 12.77
C ASP A 43 6.95 10.46 12.62
N LEU A 44 6.09 11.45 12.86
CA LEU A 44 4.63 11.33 12.70
C LEU A 44 4.18 11.09 11.24
N LYS A 45 5.08 11.31 10.28
CA LYS A 45 4.83 11.11 8.85
C LYS A 45 5.46 9.83 8.30
N LEU A 46 6.23 9.12 9.12
CA LEU A 46 6.70 7.78 8.79
C LEU A 46 5.52 6.81 8.76
N VAL A 47 5.47 6.02 7.71
CA VAL A 47 4.48 4.94 7.57
C VAL A 47 4.83 3.82 8.55
N GLN A 48 3.83 3.25 9.19
CA GLN A 48 3.98 2.15 10.14
C GLN A 48 3.13 0.96 9.71
N LYS A 49 3.55 -0.23 10.09
CA LYS A 49 2.72 -1.43 9.94
C LYS A 49 1.37 -1.22 10.62
N GLY A 50 0.29 -1.55 9.94
CA GLY A 50 -1.08 -1.33 10.42
C GLY A 50 -1.73 -0.03 9.93
N ASP A 51 -0.96 0.95 9.43
CA ASP A 51 -1.53 2.14 8.81
C ASP A 51 -2.40 1.79 7.61
N VAL A 52 -3.46 2.53 7.40
CA VAL A 52 -4.24 2.52 6.17
C VAL A 52 -3.91 3.75 5.35
N LEU A 53 -3.50 3.55 4.12
CA LEU A 53 -3.19 4.60 3.16
C LEU A 53 -4.40 4.84 2.27
N ILE A 54 -4.82 6.11 2.14
CA ILE A 54 -6.01 6.50 1.39
C ILE A 54 -5.62 7.53 0.35
N ASN A 55 -5.90 7.27 -0.91
CA ASN A 55 -5.70 8.24 -1.98
C ASN A 55 -6.65 9.43 -1.82
N SER A 56 -6.10 10.60 -1.62
CA SER A 56 -6.85 11.81 -1.35
C SER A 56 -7.09 12.68 -2.57
N THR A 57 -6.47 12.35 -3.70
CA THR A 57 -6.61 13.06 -4.99
C THR A 57 -6.42 12.09 -6.15
N GLY A 58 -6.68 12.58 -7.36
CA GLY A 58 -6.41 11.87 -8.60
C GLY A 58 -7.65 11.33 -9.29
N ALA A 59 -7.83 11.69 -10.56
CA ALA A 59 -8.92 11.17 -11.39
C ALA A 59 -8.86 9.64 -11.47
N GLY A 60 -9.92 8.95 -11.01
CA GLY A 60 -10.03 7.50 -10.99
C GLY A 60 -9.12 6.77 -9.99
N THR A 61 -8.48 7.50 -9.06
CA THR A 61 -7.68 6.91 -7.97
C THR A 61 -8.08 7.42 -6.59
N LEU A 62 -8.83 8.51 -6.52
CA LEU A 62 -9.34 9.07 -5.28
C LEU A 62 -10.15 8.02 -4.51
N GLY A 63 -9.96 7.97 -3.20
CA GLY A 63 -10.68 7.07 -2.31
C GLY A 63 -10.11 5.65 -2.23
N ARG A 64 -9.23 5.24 -3.15
CA ARG A 64 -8.59 3.91 -3.05
C ARG A 64 -7.80 3.77 -1.78
N VAL A 65 -7.89 2.60 -1.18
CA VAL A 65 -7.24 2.30 0.09
C VAL A 65 -6.32 1.09 -0.01
N THR A 66 -5.35 1.03 0.90
CA THR A 66 -4.57 -0.19 1.17
C THR A 66 -4.06 -0.15 2.59
N GLN A 67 -3.91 -1.30 3.23
CA GLN A 67 -3.26 -1.40 4.53
C GLN A 67 -1.78 -1.74 4.37
N VAL A 68 -0.95 -1.17 5.24
CA VAL A 68 0.46 -1.50 5.35
C VAL A 68 0.63 -2.74 6.22
N HIS A 69 1.04 -3.86 5.62
CA HIS A 69 1.12 -5.15 6.29
C HIS A 69 2.54 -5.54 6.77
N GLU A 70 3.55 -4.75 6.40
CA GLU A 70 4.95 -5.02 6.77
C GLU A 70 5.64 -3.72 7.20
N ASP A 71 6.77 -3.85 7.89
CA ASP A 71 7.57 -2.71 8.26
C ASP A 71 8.26 -2.11 7.03
N LEU A 72 8.09 -0.81 6.86
CA LEU A 72 8.65 -0.04 5.75
C LEU A 72 9.58 1.06 6.31
N PRO A 73 10.86 0.76 6.52
CA PRO A 73 11.79 1.74 7.09
C PRO A 73 11.94 2.95 6.13
N ASP A 74 12.16 4.12 6.72
CA ASP A 74 12.40 5.39 6.01
C ASP A 74 11.37 5.69 4.91
N THR A 75 10.12 5.28 5.14
CA THR A 75 9.05 5.40 4.16
C THR A 75 7.97 6.38 4.63
N THR A 76 7.54 7.24 3.73
CA THR A 76 6.43 8.18 3.93
C THR A 76 5.49 8.16 2.72
N VAL A 77 4.46 9.00 2.76
CA VAL A 77 3.56 9.23 1.63
C VAL A 77 3.67 10.68 1.15
N ASP A 78 3.30 10.95 -0.09
CA ASP A 78 3.23 12.31 -0.61
C ASP A 78 1.93 13.02 -0.18
N THR A 79 1.76 14.28 -0.61
CA THR A 79 0.57 15.10 -0.29
C THR A 79 -0.73 14.57 -0.89
N HIS A 80 -0.68 13.63 -1.81
CA HIS A 80 -1.83 13.02 -2.47
C HIS A 80 -2.37 11.79 -1.73
N VAL A 81 -1.68 11.35 -0.68
CA VAL A 81 -2.07 10.21 0.15
C VAL A 81 -2.24 10.63 1.60
N THR A 82 -3.28 10.11 2.24
CA THR A 82 -3.55 10.28 3.67
C THR A 82 -3.22 9.00 4.41
N ILE A 83 -2.54 9.13 5.55
CA ILE A 83 -2.30 8.05 6.51
C ILE A 83 -3.42 8.08 7.54
N ALA A 84 -4.17 7.00 7.65
CA ALA A 84 -5.11 6.73 8.73
C ALA A 84 -4.51 5.65 9.64
N ARG A 85 -4.12 6.05 10.84
CA ARG A 85 -3.50 5.17 11.85
C ARG A 85 -4.50 4.81 12.91
N PRO A 86 -4.74 3.52 13.20
CA PRO A 86 -5.59 3.11 14.30
C PRO A 86 -4.97 3.53 15.64
N LEU A 87 -5.81 3.75 16.63
CA LEU A 87 -5.37 3.89 18.02
C LEU A 87 -4.85 2.55 18.54
N GLN A 88 -4.04 2.57 19.60
CA GLN A 88 -3.45 1.35 20.16
C GLN A 88 -4.49 0.34 20.67
N GLU A 89 -5.66 0.83 21.09
CA GLU A 89 -6.77 0.02 21.58
C GLU A 89 -7.58 -0.65 20.46
N ILE A 90 -7.27 -0.34 19.20
CA ILE A 90 -7.99 -0.86 18.04
C ILE A 90 -7.11 -1.85 17.28
N SER A 91 -7.63 -3.03 17.00
CA SER A 91 -6.94 -4.00 16.15
C SER A 91 -6.69 -3.42 14.77
N SER A 92 -5.42 -3.39 14.35
CA SER A 92 -5.05 -2.91 13.03
C SER A 92 -5.66 -3.77 11.91
N ALA A 93 -5.77 -5.08 12.12
CA ALA A 93 -6.40 -5.99 11.16
C ALA A 93 -7.89 -5.67 10.95
N TRP A 94 -8.61 -5.44 12.06
CA TRP A 94 -10.01 -5.02 11.98
C TRP A 94 -10.14 -3.65 11.30
N PHE A 95 -9.33 -2.67 11.71
CA PHE A 95 -9.37 -1.32 11.16
C PHE A 95 -9.11 -1.31 9.65
N GLY A 96 -8.07 -2.02 9.20
CA GLY A 96 -7.76 -2.14 7.78
C GLY A 96 -8.89 -2.78 6.98
N ALA A 97 -9.50 -3.86 7.50
CA ALA A 97 -10.62 -4.52 6.85
C ALA A 97 -11.87 -3.61 6.82
N ALA A 98 -12.16 -2.90 7.90
CA ALA A 98 -13.30 -1.98 7.98
C ALA A 98 -13.19 -0.84 6.96
N ILE A 99 -12.01 -0.20 6.86
CA ILE A 99 -11.78 0.86 5.87
C ILE A 99 -11.81 0.31 4.44
N SER A 100 -11.20 -0.86 4.19
CA SER A 100 -11.25 -1.49 2.87
C SER A 100 -12.67 -1.86 2.44
N HIS A 101 -13.51 -2.29 3.38
CA HIS A 101 -14.90 -2.64 3.10
C HIS A 101 -15.74 -1.45 2.61
N ILE A 102 -15.40 -0.24 3.06
CA ILE A 102 -16.10 1.00 2.69
C ILE A 102 -15.37 1.81 1.62
N GLU A 103 -14.38 1.24 0.91
CA GLU A 103 -13.62 1.94 -0.14
C GLU A 103 -14.54 2.63 -1.14
N SER A 104 -15.55 1.93 -1.67
CA SER A 104 -16.50 2.51 -2.63
C SER A 104 -17.29 3.70 -2.05
N TYR A 105 -17.57 3.71 -0.76
CA TYR A 105 -18.18 4.85 -0.09
C TYR A 105 -17.19 6.01 0.02
N ILE A 106 -15.93 5.74 0.40
CA ILE A 106 -14.87 6.76 0.49
C ILE A 106 -14.66 7.45 -0.86
N GLU A 107 -14.73 6.72 -1.96
CA GLU A 107 -14.62 7.28 -3.32
C GLU A 107 -15.70 8.34 -3.60
N THR A 108 -16.88 8.22 -3.02
CA THR A 108 -17.99 9.19 -3.20
C THR A 108 -17.83 10.47 -2.39
N LEU A 109 -16.91 10.50 -1.42
CA LEU A 109 -16.75 11.63 -0.50
C LEU A 109 -15.84 12.75 -1.03
N GLY A 110 -15.32 12.60 -2.27
CA GLY A 110 -14.50 13.62 -2.90
C GLY A 110 -15.26 14.91 -3.17
N GLU A 111 -14.68 16.04 -2.83
CA GLU A 111 -15.22 17.38 -3.07
C GLU A 111 -14.38 18.10 -4.13
N GLY A 112 -15.02 18.93 -4.96
CA GLY A 112 -14.36 19.76 -5.97
C GLY A 112 -15.00 19.69 -7.35
N ALA A 113 -14.39 20.38 -8.31
CA ALA A 113 -14.83 20.34 -9.71
C ALA A 113 -14.39 19.03 -10.39
N THR A 114 -15.05 18.69 -11.50
CA THR A 114 -14.71 17.52 -12.31
C THR A 114 -13.21 17.51 -12.64
N ASN A 115 -12.53 16.41 -12.38
CA ASN A 115 -11.08 16.19 -12.50
C ASN A 115 -10.18 16.88 -11.45
N GLN A 116 -10.73 17.62 -10.49
CA GLN A 116 -9.99 18.22 -9.36
C GLN A 116 -10.62 17.84 -8.02
N LEU A 117 -11.12 16.63 -7.91
CA LEU A 117 -11.67 16.11 -6.67
C LEU A 117 -10.57 15.92 -5.64
N GLU A 118 -10.85 16.35 -4.41
CA GLU A 118 -10.00 16.14 -3.25
C GLU A 118 -10.81 15.56 -2.10
N LEU A 119 -10.26 14.54 -1.47
CA LEU A 119 -10.78 13.94 -0.24
C LEU A 119 -10.06 14.58 0.96
N LYS A 120 -10.73 15.47 1.66
CA LYS A 120 -10.18 16.19 2.81
C LYS A 120 -10.02 15.26 4.02
N ARG A 121 -8.96 15.49 4.82
CA ARG A 121 -8.70 14.71 6.05
C ARG A 121 -9.88 14.74 7.02
N GLU A 122 -10.51 15.91 7.13
CA GLU A 122 -11.65 16.16 8.02
C GLU A 122 -12.87 15.31 7.61
N VAL A 123 -13.05 15.07 6.32
CA VAL A 123 -14.10 14.20 5.78
C VAL A 123 -13.80 12.74 6.14
N ILE A 124 -12.58 12.29 5.93
CA ILE A 124 -12.15 10.93 6.34
C ILE A 124 -12.32 10.75 7.85
N GLY A 125 -11.95 11.76 8.64
CA GLY A 125 -12.01 11.72 10.10
C GLY A 125 -13.43 11.69 10.69
N ARG A 126 -14.45 11.97 9.87
CA ARG A 126 -15.87 11.94 10.27
C ARG A 126 -16.60 10.68 9.83
N ILE A 127 -15.90 9.76 9.20
CA ILE A 127 -16.50 8.47 8.81
C ILE A 127 -16.77 7.66 10.07
N ASP A 128 -18.04 7.35 10.30
CA ASP A 128 -18.46 6.49 11.40
C ASP A 128 -18.23 5.03 11.05
N LEU A 129 -17.59 4.30 11.96
CA LEU A 129 -17.35 2.86 11.86
C LEU A 129 -18.01 2.16 13.03
N VAL A 130 -18.69 1.04 12.77
CA VAL A 130 -19.22 0.18 13.84
C VAL A 130 -18.04 -0.58 14.45
N CYS A 131 -17.57 -0.13 15.62
CA CYS A 131 -16.43 -0.71 16.30
C CYS A 131 -16.88 -1.87 17.22
N PRO A 132 -16.56 -3.14 16.92
CA PRO A 132 -16.87 -4.27 17.81
C PRO A 132 -16.07 -4.19 19.12
N ALA A 133 -16.51 -4.96 20.12
CA ALA A 133 -15.70 -5.14 21.33
C ALA A 133 -14.32 -5.71 21.00
N ILE A 134 -13.31 -5.33 21.79
CA ILE A 134 -11.91 -5.68 21.51
C ILE A 134 -11.67 -7.19 21.41
N ASP A 135 -12.43 -8.00 22.15
CA ASP A 135 -12.31 -9.47 22.09
C ASP A 135 -12.71 -9.99 20.70
N ILE A 136 -13.74 -9.41 20.08
CA ILE A 136 -14.16 -9.76 18.71
C ILE A 136 -13.10 -9.31 17.70
N GLN A 137 -12.54 -8.12 17.87
CA GLN A 137 -11.46 -7.64 17.02
C GLN A 137 -10.23 -8.55 17.10
N ASN A 138 -9.87 -9.01 18.30
CA ASN A 138 -8.73 -9.90 18.50
C ASN A 138 -8.98 -11.29 17.88
N GLN A 139 -10.19 -11.84 18.01
CA GLN A 139 -10.56 -13.09 17.32
C GLN A 139 -10.47 -12.93 15.80
N PHE A 140 -10.96 -11.82 15.25
CA PHE A 140 -10.85 -11.50 13.84
C PHE A 140 -9.38 -11.42 13.40
N GLN A 141 -8.53 -10.72 14.16
CA GLN A 141 -7.09 -10.61 13.88
C GLN A 141 -6.41 -11.96 13.85
N THR A 142 -6.71 -12.86 14.80
CA THR A 142 -6.13 -14.21 14.86
C THR A 142 -6.40 -15.02 13.58
N ILE A 143 -7.57 -14.80 12.95
CA ILE A 143 -7.94 -15.47 11.71
C ILE A 143 -7.32 -14.79 10.48
N VAL A 144 -7.35 -13.46 10.45
CA VAL A 144 -7.03 -12.71 9.23
C VAL A 144 -5.53 -12.48 9.07
N GLU A 145 -4.78 -12.29 10.15
CA GLU A 145 -3.33 -12.00 10.08
C GLU A 145 -2.52 -13.11 9.37
N PRO A 146 -2.74 -14.41 9.62
CA PRO A 146 -2.08 -15.47 8.85
C PRO A 146 -2.45 -15.44 7.36
N MET A 147 -3.69 -15.10 7.02
CA MET A 147 -4.14 -14.98 5.62
C MET A 147 -3.44 -13.81 4.92
N GLN A 148 -3.37 -12.66 5.58
CA GLN A 148 -2.65 -11.49 5.07
C GLN A 148 -1.17 -11.80 4.86
N GLN A 149 -0.52 -12.49 5.80
CA GLN A 149 0.87 -12.90 5.65
C GLN A 149 1.07 -13.84 4.47
N GLN A 150 0.14 -14.78 4.25
CA GLN A 150 0.18 -15.67 3.09
C GLN A 150 0.03 -14.90 1.77
N ILE A 151 -0.88 -13.93 1.72
CA ILE A 151 -1.07 -13.06 0.56
C ILE A 151 0.23 -12.29 0.25
N LEU A 152 0.88 -11.70 1.24
CA LEU A 152 2.15 -11.01 1.08
C LEU A 152 3.25 -11.93 0.53
N ASN A 153 3.36 -13.14 1.07
CA ASN A 153 4.34 -14.13 0.61
C ASN A 153 4.11 -14.50 -0.85
N LEU A 154 2.85 -14.75 -1.23
CA LEU A 154 2.48 -15.04 -2.62
C LEU A 154 2.75 -13.86 -3.56
N MET A 155 2.50 -12.63 -3.13
CA MET A 155 2.82 -11.43 -3.91
C MET A 155 4.33 -11.30 -4.14
N LYS A 156 5.16 -11.53 -3.11
CA LYS A 156 6.63 -11.53 -3.22
C LYS A 156 7.12 -12.63 -4.16
N GLN A 157 6.55 -13.82 -4.08
CA GLN A 157 6.87 -14.92 -4.99
C GLN A 157 6.50 -14.58 -6.44
N ASN A 158 5.31 -14.03 -6.68
CA ASN A 158 4.89 -13.59 -8.01
C ASN A 158 5.85 -12.54 -8.61
N THR A 159 6.24 -11.54 -7.83
CA THR A 159 7.21 -10.52 -8.27
C THR A 159 8.56 -11.18 -8.63
N HIS A 160 9.03 -12.12 -7.83
CA HIS A 160 10.26 -12.85 -8.09
C HIS A 160 10.16 -13.70 -9.38
N LEU A 161 9.07 -14.43 -9.56
CA LEU A 161 8.84 -15.24 -10.76
C LEU A 161 8.74 -14.40 -12.03
N LEU A 162 8.11 -13.21 -11.95
CA LEU A 162 8.07 -12.27 -13.08
C LEU A 162 9.48 -11.80 -13.46
N LYS A 163 10.32 -11.42 -12.49
CA LYS A 163 11.71 -11.03 -12.73
C LYS A 163 12.54 -12.17 -13.32
N LEU A 164 12.35 -13.39 -12.83
CA LEU A 164 13.00 -14.57 -13.40
C LEU A 164 12.57 -14.79 -14.85
N LYS A 165 11.29 -14.72 -15.14
CA LYS A 165 10.77 -14.85 -16.51
C LYS A 165 11.38 -13.78 -17.42
N GLU A 166 11.39 -12.52 -17.00
CA GLU A 166 11.96 -11.41 -17.79
C GLU A 166 13.47 -11.58 -18.05
N THR A 167 14.20 -12.17 -17.11
CA THR A 167 15.63 -12.43 -17.24
C THR A 167 15.91 -13.65 -18.11
N LEU A 168 15.16 -14.74 -17.94
CA LEU A 168 15.45 -16.02 -18.59
C LEU A 168 14.91 -16.10 -20.01
N LEU A 169 13.74 -15.53 -20.28
CA LEU A 169 13.09 -15.66 -21.58
C LEU A 169 13.94 -15.13 -22.74
N PRO A 170 14.57 -13.93 -22.69
CA PRO A 170 15.44 -13.45 -23.76
C PRO A 170 16.66 -14.36 -23.97
N ARG A 171 17.25 -14.89 -22.90
CA ARG A 171 18.42 -15.76 -22.95
C ARG A 171 18.12 -17.15 -23.55
N LEU A 172 16.91 -17.65 -23.30
CA LEU A 172 16.41 -18.87 -23.93
C LEU A 172 16.14 -18.65 -25.42
N MET A 173 15.52 -17.54 -25.78
CA MET A 173 15.19 -17.21 -27.18
C MET A 173 16.43 -16.92 -28.03
N SER A 174 17.49 -16.35 -27.43
CA SER A 174 18.76 -16.10 -28.11
C SER A 174 19.67 -17.34 -28.22
N GLY A 175 19.33 -18.45 -27.56
CA GLY A 175 20.16 -19.64 -27.50
C GLY A 175 21.37 -19.51 -26.54
N GLU A 176 21.47 -18.40 -25.78
CA GLU A 176 22.51 -18.21 -24.75
C GLU A 176 22.35 -19.24 -23.61
N LEU A 177 21.11 -19.62 -23.29
CA LEU A 177 20.79 -20.70 -22.35
C LEU A 177 20.29 -21.92 -23.11
N ASP A 178 21.13 -22.96 -23.16
CA ASP A 178 20.77 -24.27 -23.73
C ASP A 178 20.17 -25.17 -22.63
N VAL A 179 18.90 -25.46 -22.76
CA VAL A 179 18.14 -26.34 -21.84
C VAL A 179 18.05 -27.79 -22.34
N SER A 180 18.60 -28.11 -23.50
CA SER A 180 18.52 -29.45 -24.12
C SER A 180 19.14 -30.55 -23.24
N LYS A 181 20.02 -30.18 -22.31
CA LYS A 181 20.68 -31.07 -21.36
C LYS A 181 20.06 -31.13 -19.97
N LEU A 182 19.00 -30.36 -19.70
CA LEU A 182 18.26 -30.49 -18.46
C LEU A 182 17.42 -31.76 -18.56
N SER A 183 17.90 -32.83 -17.87
CA SER A 183 17.09 -34.04 -17.68
C SER A 183 15.77 -33.66 -17.01
N SER A 184 14.68 -34.18 -17.54
CA SER A 184 13.33 -34.05 -16.96
C SER A 184 13.42 -34.37 -15.47
N ILE A 185 13.05 -33.40 -14.62
CA ILE A 185 12.86 -33.65 -13.19
C ILE A 185 11.51 -34.39 -13.15
N GLU A 186 11.58 -35.72 -12.96
CA GLU A 186 10.43 -36.55 -12.62
C GLU A 186 9.94 -36.25 -11.19
#